data_0048daf213a7e1094242f24ca53bb2ab
#
_entry.id   0048daf213a7e1094242f24ca53bb2ab
#
_cell.length_a   1.000
_cell.length_b   1.000
_cell.length_c   1.000
_cell.angle_alpha   90.00
_cell.angle_beta   90.00
_cell.angle_gamma   90.00
#
_symmetry.space_group_name_H-M   'P 1'
#
loop_
_entity.id
_entity.type
_entity.pdbx_description
1 polymer ?
#
loop_
_entity_poly.entity_id
_entity_poly.type
_entity_poly.pdbx_seq_one_letter_code
_entity_poly.pdbx_strand_id
1 'polypeptide(L)'
;MSEQAIYVYAQWQVKERKLDSVLEIMKKAAQKSSEEEGNLFYKIHQSKADKNTLILFEGYENESALEFHKNSEHYQNLVVQQIIPLLEKREVILMDQII
;
A
#
# COMPACT_ATOMS: atom_id res chain seq x y z
N MET A 1 -24.42 3.06 -14.35
CA MET A 1 -23.78 3.41 -13.13
C MET A 1 -22.28 3.59 -13.32
N SER A 2 -21.79 4.72 -12.98
CA SER A 2 -20.38 4.95 -13.16
C SER A 2 -19.59 4.39 -12.00
N GLU A 3 -18.47 3.83 -12.33
CA GLU A 3 -17.53 3.38 -11.33
C GLU A 3 -16.47 4.43 -11.16
N GLN A 4 -16.24 4.79 -9.93
CA GLN A 4 -15.26 5.82 -9.63
C GLN A 4 -14.00 5.20 -9.10
N ALA A 5 -12.88 5.77 -9.50
CA ALA A 5 -11.59 5.36 -8.97
C ALA A 5 -11.54 5.63 -7.47
N ILE A 6 -10.84 4.78 -6.76
CA ILE A 6 -10.63 4.92 -5.34
C ILE A 6 -9.14 5.05 -5.10
N TYR A 7 -8.77 5.96 -4.23
CA TYR A 7 -7.37 6.19 -3.90
C TYR A 7 -7.13 5.83 -2.46
N VAL A 8 -5.95 5.29 -2.20
CA VAL A 8 -5.56 4.83 -0.87
C VAL A 8 -4.34 5.62 -0.43
N TYR A 9 -4.43 6.20 0.74
CA TYR A 9 -3.29 6.79 1.43
C TYR A 9 -2.99 5.87 2.61
N ALA A 10 -1.74 5.46 2.75
CA ALA A 10 -1.33 4.66 3.89
C ALA A 10 -0.06 5.24 4.47
N GLN A 11 -0.03 5.40 5.77
CA GLN A 11 1.17 5.86 6.45
C GLN A 11 1.62 4.76 7.40
N TRP A 12 2.85 4.35 7.25
CA TRP A 12 3.44 3.27 8.05
C TRP A 12 4.60 3.82 8.86
N GLN A 13 4.58 3.57 10.16
CA GLN A 13 5.74 3.81 11.01
C GLN A 13 6.42 2.47 11.23
N VAL A 14 7.59 2.30 10.66
CA VAL A 14 8.32 1.04 10.71
C VAL A 14 9.08 0.95 12.02
N LYS A 15 9.09 -0.22 12.64
CA LYS A 15 9.84 -0.45 13.86
C LYS A 15 11.33 -0.24 13.62
N GLU A 16 12.02 0.18 14.66
CA GLU A 16 13.45 0.47 14.57
C GLU A 16 14.20 -0.76 14.07
N ARG A 17 15.13 -0.56 13.15
CA ARG A 17 15.96 -1.61 12.57
C ARG A 17 15.25 -2.57 11.65
N LYS A 18 13.99 -2.27 11.30
CA LYS A 18 13.21 -3.16 10.43
C LYS A 18 12.98 -2.58 9.05
N LEU A 19 13.48 -1.37 8.79
CA LEU A 19 13.23 -0.69 7.53
C LEU A 19 13.72 -1.50 6.33
N ASP A 20 14.94 -2.03 6.40
CA ASP A 20 15.49 -2.78 5.27
C ASP A 20 14.63 -4.00 4.95
N SER A 21 14.15 -4.69 5.97
CA SER A 21 13.29 -5.85 5.76
C SER A 21 11.98 -5.44 5.10
N VAL A 22 11.38 -4.35 5.57
CA VAL A 22 10.13 -3.86 5.00
C VAL A 22 10.32 -3.48 3.53
N LEU A 23 11.40 -2.75 3.23
CA LEU A 23 11.65 -2.31 1.86
C LEU A 23 11.89 -3.50 0.93
N GLU A 24 12.57 -4.53 1.41
CA GLU A 24 12.81 -5.72 0.60
C GLU A 24 11.51 -6.42 0.25
N ILE A 25 10.61 -6.56 1.23
CA ILE A 25 9.32 -7.17 1.00
C ILE A 25 8.47 -6.30 0.09
N MET A 26 8.54 -4.97 0.28
CA MET A 26 7.75 -4.03 -0.49
C MET A 26 8.11 -4.03 -1.98
N LYS A 27 9.35 -4.33 -2.33
CA LYS A 27 9.71 -4.44 -3.73
C LYS A 27 8.82 -5.48 -4.43
N LYS A 28 8.61 -6.60 -3.78
CA LYS A 28 7.78 -7.66 -4.33
C LYS A 28 6.31 -7.29 -4.31
N ALA A 29 5.87 -6.72 -3.19
CA ALA A 29 4.46 -6.35 -3.04
C ALA A 29 4.07 -5.29 -4.06
N ALA A 30 4.93 -4.29 -4.26
CA ALA A 30 4.66 -3.22 -5.21
C ALA A 30 4.62 -3.75 -6.64
N GLN A 31 5.54 -4.64 -6.98
CA GLN A 31 5.56 -5.21 -8.32
C GLN A 31 4.28 -5.97 -8.61
N LYS A 32 3.88 -6.85 -7.68
CA LYS A 32 2.69 -7.66 -7.89
C LYS A 32 1.42 -6.82 -7.88
N SER A 33 1.36 -5.81 -7.01
CA SER A 33 0.21 -4.92 -6.95
C SER A 33 0.07 -4.10 -8.23
N SER A 34 1.19 -3.64 -8.77
CA SER A 34 1.19 -2.87 -10.00
C SER A 34 0.74 -3.68 -11.20
N GLU A 35 0.86 -4.99 -11.13
CA GLU A 35 0.44 -5.87 -12.20
C GLU A 35 -1.04 -6.22 -12.17
N GLU A 36 -1.75 -5.86 -11.09
CA GLU A 36 -3.18 -6.10 -11.00
C GLU A 36 -3.90 -5.29 -12.07
N GLU A 37 -4.89 -5.93 -12.70
CA GLU A 37 -5.58 -5.34 -13.82
C GLU A 37 -6.25 -4.01 -13.46
N GLY A 38 -6.82 -3.93 -12.29
CA GLY A 38 -7.52 -2.71 -11.85
C GLY A 38 -6.68 -1.71 -11.11
N ASN A 39 -5.36 -1.93 -11.03
CA ASN A 39 -4.48 -0.99 -10.35
C ASN A 39 -4.10 0.14 -11.29
N LEU A 40 -4.26 1.38 -10.83
CA LEU A 40 -3.88 2.56 -11.61
C LEU A 40 -2.44 2.96 -11.34
N PHE A 41 -2.02 2.88 -10.08
CA PHE A 41 -0.64 3.14 -9.69
C PHE A 41 -0.43 2.65 -8.26
N TYR A 42 0.83 2.45 -7.94
CA TYR A 42 1.21 1.98 -6.60
C TYR A 42 2.56 2.62 -6.29
N LYS A 43 2.55 3.64 -5.46
CA LYS A 43 3.72 4.46 -5.19
C LYS A 43 4.07 4.44 -3.71
N ILE A 44 5.35 4.30 -3.43
CA ILE A 44 5.84 4.27 -2.06
C ILE A 44 6.82 5.40 -1.89
N HIS A 45 6.62 6.18 -0.84
CA HIS A 45 7.45 7.34 -0.53
C HIS A 45 8.03 7.20 0.85
N GLN A 46 9.12 7.87 1.09
CA GLN A 46 9.77 7.89 2.39
C GLN A 46 9.84 9.33 2.87
N SER A 47 9.52 9.55 4.14
CA SER A 47 9.61 10.88 4.72
C SER A 47 11.06 11.35 4.71
N LYS A 48 11.27 12.62 4.37
CA LYS A 48 12.61 13.19 4.46
C LYS A 48 13.06 13.38 5.90
N ALA A 49 12.10 13.55 6.80
CA ALA A 49 12.41 13.81 8.20
C ALA A 49 12.64 12.52 9.00
N ASP A 50 12.06 11.40 8.56
CA ASP A 50 12.11 10.16 9.32
C ASP A 50 12.13 8.98 8.36
N LYS A 51 13.27 8.30 8.28
CA LYS A 51 13.44 7.18 7.35
C LYS A 51 12.47 6.04 7.62
N ASN A 52 11.99 5.92 8.84
CA ASN A 52 11.08 4.84 9.20
C ASN A 52 9.62 5.17 8.94
N THR A 53 9.34 6.33 8.38
CA THR A 53 7.98 6.70 7.99
C THR A 53 7.84 6.55 6.48
N LEU A 54 6.97 5.63 6.08
CA LEU A 54 6.69 5.36 4.66
C LEU A 54 5.27 5.78 4.36
N ILE A 55 5.09 6.38 3.18
CA ILE A 55 3.77 6.81 2.73
C ILE A 55 3.48 6.07 1.42
N LEU A 56 2.36 5.36 1.39
CA LEU A 56 1.91 4.68 0.18
C LEU A 56 0.76 5.46 -0.42
N PHE A 57 0.81 5.63 -1.74
CA PHE A 57 -0.27 6.24 -2.48
C PHE A 57 -0.64 5.30 -3.61
N GLU A 58 -1.87 4.82 -3.59
CA GLU A 58 -2.33 3.78 -4.51
C GLU A 58 -3.63 4.21 -5.16
N GLY A 59 -3.85 3.77 -6.39
CA GLY A 59 -5.08 4.05 -7.08
C GLY A 59 -5.66 2.78 -7.68
N TYR A 60 -6.98 2.65 -7.61
CA TYR A 60 -7.71 1.50 -8.13
C TYR A 60 -8.88 2.00 -8.98
N GLU A 61 -9.19 1.28 -10.06
CA GLU A 61 -10.22 1.71 -11.00
C GLU A 61 -11.59 1.85 -10.36
N ASN A 62 -11.86 1.01 -9.37
CA ASN A 62 -13.16 1.00 -8.71
C ASN A 62 -13.06 0.18 -7.43
N GLU A 63 -14.18 0.08 -6.74
CA GLU A 63 -14.23 -0.65 -5.48
C GLU A 63 -13.90 -2.12 -5.63
N SER A 64 -14.35 -2.73 -6.73
CA SER A 64 -14.06 -4.14 -6.98
C SER A 64 -12.57 -4.39 -7.13
N ALA A 65 -11.85 -3.47 -7.80
CA ALA A 65 -10.42 -3.59 -7.97
C ALA A 65 -9.70 -3.49 -6.63
N LEU A 66 -10.16 -2.61 -5.75
CA LEU A 66 -9.59 -2.50 -4.41
C LEU A 66 -9.84 -3.78 -3.61
N GLU A 67 -11.05 -4.32 -3.69
CA GLU A 67 -11.36 -5.58 -3.01
C GLU A 67 -10.50 -6.72 -3.53
N PHE A 68 -10.31 -6.77 -4.84
CA PHE A 68 -9.44 -7.77 -5.44
C PHE A 68 -8.04 -7.68 -4.87
N HIS A 69 -7.52 -6.44 -4.77
CA HIS A 69 -6.19 -6.22 -4.20
C HIS A 69 -6.10 -6.71 -2.76
N LYS A 70 -7.10 -6.35 -1.94
CA LYS A 70 -7.09 -6.71 -0.53
C LYS A 70 -7.19 -8.22 -0.31
N ASN A 71 -7.86 -8.92 -1.22
CA ASN A 71 -8.02 -10.36 -1.11
C ASN A 71 -6.94 -11.13 -1.84
N SER A 72 -6.01 -10.44 -2.51
CA SER A 72 -4.97 -11.11 -3.26
C SER A 72 -4.00 -11.83 -2.33
N GLU A 73 -3.40 -12.89 -2.86
CA GLU A 73 -2.42 -13.66 -2.09
C GLU A 73 -1.22 -12.81 -1.73
N HIS A 74 -0.76 -11.99 -2.67
CA HIS A 74 0.41 -11.16 -2.39
C HIS A 74 0.13 -10.13 -1.30
N TYR A 75 -1.07 -9.54 -1.27
CA TYR A 75 -1.39 -8.60 -0.19
C TYR A 75 -1.44 -9.32 1.15
N GLN A 76 -2.17 -10.44 1.20
CA GLN A 76 -2.32 -11.18 2.45
C GLN A 76 -1.00 -11.74 2.96
N ASN A 77 -0.18 -12.27 2.06
CA ASN A 77 1.08 -12.87 2.47
C ASN A 77 2.17 -11.83 2.73
N LEU A 78 2.37 -10.91 1.81
CA LEU A 78 3.49 -9.97 1.93
C LEU A 78 3.18 -8.81 2.86
N VAL A 79 2.00 -8.22 2.74
CA VAL A 79 1.69 -7.04 3.54
C VAL A 79 1.16 -7.44 4.90
N VAL A 80 0.07 -8.23 4.94
CA VAL A 80 -0.58 -8.52 6.22
C VAL A 80 0.31 -9.40 7.10
N GLN A 81 0.83 -10.47 6.56
CA GLN A 81 1.58 -11.43 7.37
C GLN A 81 3.02 -11.02 7.64
N GLN A 82 3.68 -10.36 6.69
CA GLN A 82 5.10 -10.09 6.83
C GLN A 82 5.43 -8.65 7.17
N ILE A 83 4.71 -7.67 6.61
CA ILE A 83 5.05 -6.26 6.84
C ILE A 83 4.37 -5.71 8.09
N ILE A 84 3.07 -5.91 8.23
CA ILE A 84 2.34 -5.31 9.34
C ILE A 84 2.97 -5.62 10.70
N PRO A 85 3.44 -6.85 10.97
CA PRO A 85 4.12 -7.11 12.25
C PRO A 85 5.39 -6.30 12.47
N LEU A 86 5.97 -5.73 11.42
CA LEU A 86 7.17 -4.92 11.51
C LEU A 86 6.87 -3.43 11.66
N LEU A 87 5.59 -3.07 11.77
CA LEU A 87 5.18 -1.68 11.91
C LEU A 87 4.77 -1.39 13.34
N GLU A 88 5.14 -0.18 13.81
CA GLU A 88 4.66 0.31 15.10
C GLU A 88 3.28 0.89 14.98
N LYS A 89 2.97 1.46 13.80
CA LYS A 89 1.78 2.24 13.61
C LYS A 89 1.41 2.19 12.14
N ARG A 90 0.11 2.19 11.89
CA ARG A 90 -0.38 2.13 10.52
C ARG A 90 -1.68 2.91 10.44
N GLU A 91 -1.77 3.78 9.45
CA GLU A 91 -2.97 4.55 9.20
C GLU A 91 -3.34 4.38 7.73
N VAL A 92 -4.62 4.17 7.45
CA VAL A 92 -5.09 4.01 6.08
C VAL A 92 -6.30 4.90 5.89
N ILE A 93 -6.29 5.68 4.82
CA ILE A 93 -7.40 6.55 4.46
C ILE A 93 -7.80 6.25 3.02
N LEU A 94 -9.06 5.93 2.83
CA LEU A 94 -9.61 5.79 1.48
C LEU A 94 -10.12 7.14 1.02
N MET A 95 -9.88 7.47 -0.25
CA MET A 95 -10.14 8.82 -0.74
C MET A 95 -10.80 8.78 -2.09
N ASP A 96 -11.62 9.80 -2.35
CA ASP A 96 -12.13 10.10 -3.67
C ASP A 96 -11.44 11.37 -4.16
N GLN A 97 -11.14 11.43 -5.43
CA GLN A 97 -10.62 12.66 -6.00
C GLN A 97 -11.79 13.62 -6.24
N ILE A 98 -11.72 14.81 -5.67
CA ILE A 98 -12.81 15.77 -5.81
C ILE A 98 -12.45 16.97 -6.68
N ILE A 99 -11.19 17.13 -6.99
CA ILE A 99 -10.74 18.21 -7.87
C ILE A 99 -9.76 17.70 -8.91
#